data_bbe3ca7aebf824996268e4a1d763c09a
#
_entry.id   bbe3ca7aebf824996268e4a1d763c09a
#
_cell.length_a   1.000
_cell.length_b   1.000
_cell.length_c   1.000
_cell.angle_alpha   90.00
_cell.angle_beta   90.00
_cell.angle_gamma   90.00
#
_symmetry.space_group_name_H-M   'P 1'
#
loop_
_entity.id
_entity.type
_entity.pdbx_description
1 polymer ?
#
loop_
_entity_poly.entity_id
_entity_poly.type
_entity_poly.pdbx_seq_one_letter_code
_entity_poly.pdbx_strand_id
1 'polypeptide(L)'
;MKTSRLIVAGLHGSEAEHWQSWWQLQDPQAQRVEQDDWHHPDLHTWTASLQQSIATSSSEKVWLVAHSFGCLISVKAALMNPEKIAGVFLVAPADPQRFAIAASELADTLPVPSLVIASTTDPYLSLEKAKAWATIWGSQLINLGDVGHINVASGFGAWPQGMELFEYFCSQFSEQELVDFWRLSA
;
A
#
# COMPACT_ATOMS: atom_id res chain seq x y z
N MET A 1 1.87 -14.06 16.38
CA MET A 1 1.86 -12.59 16.27
C MET A 1 0.48 -12.14 15.77
N LYS A 2 -0.17 -11.21 16.49
CA LYS A 2 -1.49 -10.70 16.07
C LYS A 2 -1.28 -9.59 15.04
N THR A 3 -1.81 -9.77 13.84
CA THR A 3 -1.76 -8.75 12.78
C THR A 3 -3.15 -8.21 12.46
N SER A 4 -3.22 -6.98 11.97
CA SER A 4 -4.43 -6.37 11.39
C SER A 4 -4.09 -5.71 10.05
N ARG A 5 -5.09 -5.20 9.36
CA ARG A 5 -4.96 -4.57 8.05
C ARG A 5 -5.38 -3.12 8.13
N LEU A 6 -4.55 -2.23 7.60
CA LEU A 6 -4.90 -0.83 7.41
C LEU A 6 -5.15 -0.59 5.92
N ILE A 7 -6.35 -0.15 5.59
CA ILE A 7 -6.76 0.24 4.24
C ILE A 7 -6.32 1.68 4.01
N VAL A 8 -5.41 1.88 3.08
CA VAL A 8 -4.78 3.18 2.81
C VAL A 8 -5.23 3.66 1.43
N ALA A 9 -6.28 4.46 1.40
CA ALA A 9 -6.87 4.96 0.17
C ALA A 9 -6.02 6.07 -0.48
N GLY A 10 -6.25 6.29 -1.78
CA GLY A 10 -5.68 7.40 -2.53
C GLY A 10 -6.56 8.65 -2.52
N LEU A 11 -6.28 9.56 -3.47
CA LEU A 11 -7.02 10.79 -3.68
C LEU A 11 -8.54 10.52 -3.80
N HIS A 12 -9.34 11.35 -3.18
CA HIS A 12 -10.81 11.25 -3.05
C HIS A 12 -11.31 10.09 -2.17
N GLY A 13 -10.40 9.37 -1.51
CA GLY A 13 -10.75 8.17 -0.73
C GLY A 13 -11.13 7.00 -1.66
N SER A 14 -11.66 5.95 -1.08
CA SER A 14 -12.24 4.83 -1.83
C SER A 14 -13.73 4.83 -1.57
N GLU A 15 -14.50 5.18 -2.60
CA GLU A 15 -15.96 5.18 -2.55
C GLU A 15 -16.53 3.78 -2.22
N ALA A 16 -17.83 3.71 -1.91
CA ALA A 16 -18.46 2.48 -1.44
C ALA A 16 -18.30 1.29 -2.42
N GLU A 17 -18.28 1.57 -3.72
CA GLU A 17 -18.13 0.60 -4.80
C GLU A 17 -16.67 0.18 -5.04
N HIS A 18 -15.69 0.85 -4.44
CA HIS A 18 -14.28 0.56 -4.64
C HIS A 18 -13.86 -0.76 -3.96
N TRP A 19 -12.91 -1.49 -4.55
CA TRP A 19 -12.43 -2.76 -4.01
C TRP A 19 -11.91 -2.66 -2.56
N GLN A 20 -11.29 -1.55 -2.17
CA GLN A 20 -10.84 -1.34 -0.79
C GLN A 20 -12.01 -1.26 0.19
N SER A 21 -13.12 -0.64 -0.20
CA SER A 21 -14.34 -0.59 0.61
C SER A 21 -14.97 -1.96 0.72
N TRP A 22 -15.00 -2.73 -0.39
CA TRP A 22 -15.47 -4.10 -0.38
C TRP A 22 -14.59 -4.99 0.52
N TRP A 23 -13.25 -4.88 0.45
CA TRP A 23 -12.35 -5.64 1.33
C TRP A 23 -12.58 -5.34 2.81
N GLN A 24 -12.77 -4.06 3.16
CA GLN A 24 -13.07 -3.65 4.53
C GLN A 24 -14.36 -4.28 5.07
N LEU A 25 -15.36 -4.50 4.20
CA LEU A 25 -16.62 -5.18 4.59
C LEU A 25 -16.42 -6.70 4.75
N GLN A 26 -15.48 -7.31 4.04
CA GLN A 26 -15.20 -8.75 4.14
C GLN A 26 -14.31 -9.09 5.36
N ASP A 27 -13.54 -8.13 5.85
CA ASP A 27 -12.58 -8.34 6.94
C ASP A 27 -12.89 -7.45 8.15
N PRO A 28 -13.45 -8.02 9.23
CA PRO A 28 -13.73 -7.26 10.45
C PRO A 28 -12.48 -6.68 11.14
N GLN A 29 -11.28 -7.12 10.78
CA GLN A 29 -10.02 -6.61 11.32
C GLN A 29 -9.40 -5.50 10.45
N ALA A 30 -9.97 -5.25 9.27
CA ALA A 30 -9.53 -4.16 8.41
C ALA A 30 -10.05 -2.81 8.92
N GLN A 31 -9.15 -1.85 9.05
CA GLN A 31 -9.48 -0.49 9.45
C GLN A 31 -9.02 0.47 8.36
N ARG A 32 -9.85 1.46 8.04
CA ARG A 32 -9.48 2.52 7.10
C ARG A 32 -8.66 3.57 7.83
N VAL A 33 -7.62 4.04 7.16
CA VAL A 33 -6.89 5.24 7.56
C VAL A 33 -7.67 6.43 7.05
N GLU A 34 -8.12 7.29 7.96
CA GLU A 34 -8.87 8.50 7.60
C GLU A 34 -7.92 9.68 7.33
N GLN A 35 -8.36 10.58 6.45
CA GLN A 35 -7.68 11.84 6.16
C GLN A 35 -8.65 13.01 6.39
N ASP A 36 -8.15 14.12 6.89
CA ASP A 36 -8.95 15.33 7.13
C ASP A 36 -9.42 15.98 5.82
N ASP A 37 -8.62 15.90 4.77
CA ASP A 37 -8.93 16.39 3.43
C ASP A 37 -8.56 15.33 2.37
N TRP A 38 -9.58 14.80 1.71
CA TRP A 38 -9.42 13.80 0.64
C TRP A 38 -9.14 14.42 -0.75
N HIS A 39 -9.24 15.74 -0.88
CA HIS A 39 -9.12 16.43 -2.17
C HIS A 39 -7.73 17.05 -2.39
N HIS A 40 -6.99 17.34 -1.33
CA HIS A 40 -5.68 17.96 -1.39
C HIS A 40 -4.63 17.06 -0.71
N PRO A 41 -4.17 16.01 -1.40
CA PRO A 41 -3.23 15.05 -0.82
C PRO A 41 -1.87 15.72 -0.59
N ASP A 42 -1.37 15.59 0.62
CA ASP A 42 -0.03 16.01 1.02
C ASP A 42 0.72 14.84 1.63
N LEU A 43 1.95 14.58 1.15
CA LEU A 43 2.72 13.41 1.54
C LEU A 43 2.93 13.36 3.06
N HIS A 44 3.31 14.48 3.66
CA HIS A 44 3.70 14.51 5.08
C HIS A 44 2.48 14.43 6.00
N THR A 45 1.43 15.21 5.70
CA THR A 45 0.19 15.23 6.48
C THR A 45 -0.50 13.86 6.44
N TRP A 46 -0.64 13.29 5.25
CA TRP A 46 -1.29 11.98 5.10
C TRP A 46 -0.45 10.85 5.69
N THR A 47 0.90 10.94 5.61
CA THR A 47 1.78 9.99 6.29
C THR A 47 1.64 10.09 7.81
N ALA A 48 1.47 11.30 8.37
CA ALA A 48 1.25 11.48 9.81
C ALA A 48 -0.06 10.81 10.28
N SER A 49 -1.15 10.95 9.53
CA SER A 49 -2.42 10.24 9.80
C SER A 49 -2.25 8.72 9.77
N LEU A 50 -1.52 8.21 8.78
CA LEU A 50 -1.20 6.77 8.69
C LEU A 50 -0.34 6.32 9.87
N GLN A 51 0.69 7.06 10.24
CA GLN A 51 1.55 6.77 11.40
C GLN A 51 0.75 6.74 12.71
N GLN A 52 -0.20 7.66 12.89
CA GLN A 52 -1.10 7.66 14.03
C GLN A 52 -1.96 6.38 14.05
N SER A 53 -2.51 5.97 12.91
CA SER A 53 -3.31 4.73 12.80
C SER A 53 -2.47 3.50 13.10
N ILE A 54 -1.21 3.45 12.65
CA ILE A 54 -0.27 2.37 12.97
C ILE A 54 0.01 2.35 14.48
N ALA A 55 0.31 3.50 15.08
CA ALA A 55 0.65 3.61 16.50
C ALA A 55 -0.50 3.16 17.42
N THR A 56 -1.72 3.55 17.09
CA THR A 56 -2.94 3.26 17.89
C THR A 56 -3.53 1.87 17.64
N SER A 57 -3.08 1.15 16.61
CA SER A 57 -3.52 -0.23 16.37
C SER A 57 -3.22 -1.12 17.58
N SER A 58 -4.22 -1.91 17.99
CA SER A 58 -4.08 -2.91 19.07
C SER A 58 -3.31 -4.16 18.65
N SER A 59 -2.99 -4.30 17.36
CA SER A 59 -2.21 -5.41 16.84
C SER A 59 -0.71 -5.17 17.02
N GLU A 60 0.05 -6.25 17.14
CA GLU A 60 1.52 -6.18 17.25
C GLU A 60 2.14 -5.61 15.97
N LYS A 61 1.59 -6.01 14.81
CA LYS A 61 1.97 -5.50 13.51
C LYS A 61 0.76 -5.27 12.61
N VAL A 62 0.92 -4.40 11.61
CA VAL A 62 -0.12 -4.08 10.62
C VAL A 62 0.37 -4.35 9.20
N TRP A 63 -0.50 -4.88 8.36
CA TRP A 63 -0.34 -4.90 6.91
C TRP A 63 -0.95 -3.63 6.33
N LEU A 64 -0.22 -2.94 5.45
CA LEU A 64 -0.75 -1.78 4.73
C LEU A 64 -1.27 -2.21 3.37
N VAL A 65 -2.56 -2.02 3.12
CA VAL A 65 -3.24 -2.31 1.85
C VAL A 65 -3.54 -0.99 1.16
N ALA A 66 -2.67 -0.59 0.26
CA ALA A 66 -2.65 0.76 -0.28
C ALA A 66 -3.07 0.82 -1.74
N HIS A 67 -3.69 1.92 -2.14
CA HIS A 67 -4.05 2.23 -3.53
C HIS A 67 -3.59 3.64 -3.90
N SER A 68 -3.07 3.80 -5.12
CA SER A 68 -2.76 5.10 -5.73
C SER A 68 -1.84 5.96 -4.84
N PHE A 69 -2.24 7.18 -4.46
CA PHE A 69 -1.48 8.04 -3.54
C PHE A 69 -1.25 7.39 -2.17
N GLY A 70 -2.18 6.55 -1.72
CA GLY A 70 -2.01 5.75 -0.51
C GLY A 70 -0.75 4.86 -0.53
N CYS A 71 -0.29 4.44 -1.72
CA CYS A 71 0.97 3.72 -1.85
C CYS A 71 2.18 4.59 -1.46
N LEU A 72 2.19 5.87 -1.86
CA LEU A 72 3.29 6.79 -1.57
C LEU A 72 3.43 7.03 -0.07
N ILE A 73 2.32 7.28 0.63
CA ILE A 73 2.35 7.46 2.08
C ILE A 73 2.68 6.17 2.82
N SER A 74 2.30 5.01 2.29
CA SER A 74 2.65 3.70 2.85
C SER A 74 4.15 3.42 2.73
N VAL A 75 4.74 3.73 1.58
CA VAL A 75 6.21 3.69 1.37
C VAL A 75 6.90 4.63 2.35
N LYS A 76 6.46 5.90 2.43
CA LYS A 76 7.05 6.88 3.36
C LYS A 76 6.96 6.42 4.82
N ALA A 77 5.81 5.90 5.24
CA ALA A 77 5.61 5.39 6.59
C ALA A 77 6.54 4.20 6.90
N ALA A 78 6.69 3.27 5.95
CA ALA A 78 7.55 2.11 6.11
C ALA A 78 9.05 2.48 6.18
N LEU A 79 9.48 3.49 5.43
CA LEU A 79 10.85 4.02 5.51
C LEU A 79 11.13 4.74 6.83
N MET A 80 10.13 5.43 7.39
CA MET A 80 10.29 6.21 8.62
C MET A 80 10.24 5.34 9.89
N ASN A 81 9.23 4.49 10.02
CA ASN A 81 8.93 3.74 11.24
C ASN A 81 8.43 2.32 10.90
N PRO A 82 9.32 1.43 10.48
CA PRO A 82 8.96 0.10 10.02
C PRO A 82 8.52 -0.87 11.13
N GLU A 83 8.86 -0.62 12.40
CA GLU A 83 8.84 -1.60 13.48
C GLU A 83 7.46 -2.25 13.70
N LYS A 84 6.39 -1.54 13.39
CA LYS A 84 5.01 -2.03 13.57
C LYS A 84 4.34 -2.44 12.25
N ILE A 85 5.08 -2.37 11.13
CA ILE A 85 4.56 -2.74 9.80
C ILE A 85 4.99 -4.17 9.47
N ALA A 86 4.04 -5.06 9.18
CA ALA A 86 4.31 -6.43 8.74
C ALA A 86 4.76 -6.46 7.28
N GLY A 87 4.20 -5.59 6.45
CA GLY A 87 4.54 -5.41 5.05
C GLY A 87 3.54 -4.51 4.34
N VAL A 88 3.79 -4.22 3.07
CA VAL A 88 3.00 -3.30 2.25
C VAL A 88 2.55 -3.93 0.94
N PHE A 89 1.27 -3.83 0.65
CA PHE A 89 0.63 -4.26 -0.59
C PHE A 89 0.20 -3.02 -1.37
N LEU A 90 0.93 -2.70 -2.44
CA LEU A 90 0.91 -1.42 -3.14
C LEU A 90 0.20 -1.58 -4.49
N VAL A 91 -1.06 -1.21 -4.58
CA VAL A 91 -1.89 -1.38 -5.78
C VAL A 91 -1.93 -0.09 -6.60
N ALA A 92 -1.55 -0.16 -7.86
CA ALA A 92 -1.55 0.95 -8.81
C ALA A 92 -0.94 2.24 -8.21
N PRO A 93 0.34 2.26 -7.80
CA PRO A 93 0.94 3.43 -7.16
C PRO A 93 0.80 4.69 -8.00
N ALA A 94 0.60 5.83 -7.36
CA ALA A 94 0.62 7.12 -8.04
C ALA A 94 2.05 7.51 -8.45
N ASP A 95 2.16 8.35 -9.51
CA ASP A 95 3.44 8.95 -9.88
C ASP A 95 3.77 10.11 -8.90
N PRO A 96 4.86 10.03 -8.11
CA PRO A 96 5.25 11.11 -7.19
C PRO A 96 5.41 12.47 -7.87
N GLN A 97 5.85 12.48 -9.14
CA GLN A 97 6.05 13.72 -9.90
C GLN A 97 4.76 14.50 -10.11
N ARG A 98 3.61 13.82 -10.20
CA ARG A 98 2.30 14.49 -10.34
C ARG A 98 1.88 15.29 -9.11
N PHE A 99 2.51 15.01 -7.97
CA PHE A 99 2.25 15.65 -6.68
C PHE A 99 3.42 16.50 -6.21
N ALA A 100 4.36 16.81 -7.10
CA ALA A 100 5.58 17.58 -6.79
C ALA A 100 6.42 16.96 -5.64
N ILE A 101 6.34 15.66 -5.44
CA ILE A 101 7.12 14.92 -4.44
C ILE A 101 8.49 14.62 -5.02
N ALA A 102 9.54 15.04 -4.31
CA ALA A 102 10.91 14.74 -4.70
C ALA A 102 11.18 13.23 -4.59
N ALA A 103 11.86 12.66 -5.57
CA ALA A 103 12.17 11.23 -5.59
C ALA A 103 12.94 10.80 -4.32
N SER A 104 13.81 11.64 -3.79
CA SER A 104 14.56 11.39 -2.55
C SER A 104 13.69 11.14 -1.31
N GLU A 105 12.42 11.53 -1.33
CA GLU A 105 11.48 11.26 -0.23
C GLU A 105 11.09 9.77 -0.13
N LEU A 106 11.22 9.04 -1.24
CA LEU A 106 10.71 7.69 -1.41
C LEU A 106 11.74 6.69 -1.99
N ALA A 107 12.93 7.17 -2.38
CA ALA A 107 13.89 6.40 -3.18
C ALA A 107 14.87 5.59 -2.32
N ASP A 108 14.33 4.80 -1.38
CA ASP A 108 15.11 3.85 -0.58
C ASP A 108 14.48 2.45 -0.61
N THR A 109 15.29 1.43 -0.36
CA THR A 109 14.80 0.06 -0.23
C THR A 109 13.93 -0.06 1.03
N LEU A 110 12.76 -0.65 0.86
CA LEU A 110 11.83 -0.85 1.98
C LEU A 110 12.38 -1.89 2.97
N PRO A 111 12.42 -1.58 4.25
CA PRO A 111 12.86 -2.51 5.28
C PRO A 111 11.76 -3.51 5.70
N VAL A 112 10.72 -3.65 4.91
CA VAL A 112 9.58 -4.55 5.12
C VAL A 112 9.23 -5.28 3.83
N PRO A 113 8.64 -6.49 3.90
CA PRO A 113 8.10 -7.16 2.73
C PRO A 113 7.16 -6.27 1.93
N SER A 114 7.32 -6.25 0.62
CA SER A 114 6.53 -5.37 -0.24
C SER A 114 6.17 -6.00 -1.59
N LEU A 115 4.94 -5.78 -2.04
CA LEU A 115 4.44 -6.23 -3.34
C LEU A 115 3.74 -5.09 -4.06
N VAL A 116 4.19 -4.79 -5.27
CA VAL A 116 3.58 -3.82 -6.18
C VAL A 116 2.66 -4.56 -7.16
N ILE A 117 1.42 -4.14 -7.25
CA ILE A 117 0.47 -4.56 -8.27
C ILE A 117 0.33 -3.43 -9.28
N ALA A 118 0.70 -3.71 -10.52
CA ALA A 118 0.72 -2.73 -11.61
C ALA A 118 -0.20 -3.13 -12.76
N SER A 119 -0.48 -2.18 -13.62
CA SER A 119 -1.23 -2.36 -14.85
C SER A 119 -0.45 -1.81 -16.05
N THR A 120 -0.58 -2.45 -17.20
CA THR A 120 0.04 -1.98 -18.45
C THR A 120 -0.57 -0.66 -18.94
N THR A 121 -1.84 -0.43 -18.63
CA THR A 121 -2.62 0.72 -19.13
C THR A 121 -3.00 1.72 -18.03
N ASP A 122 -2.29 1.71 -16.91
CA ASP A 122 -2.52 2.71 -15.86
C ASP A 122 -2.22 4.12 -16.39
N PRO A 123 -3.20 5.05 -16.40
CA PRO A 123 -3.01 6.40 -16.94
C PRO A 123 -2.22 7.31 -15.98
N TYR A 124 -2.00 6.90 -14.74
CA TYR A 124 -1.36 7.71 -13.72
C TYR A 124 0.10 7.34 -13.47
N LEU A 125 0.49 6.07 -13.64
CA LEU A 125 1.87 5.61 -13.56
C LEU A 125 2.12 4.55 -14.62
N SER A 126 3.00 4.80 -15.59
CA SER A 126 3.33 3.79 -16.60
C SER A 126 3.95 2.54 -15.96
N LEU A 127 3.75 1.39 -16.60
CA LEU A 127 4.33 0.12 -16.14
C LEU A 127 5.86 0.20 -16.01
N GLU A 128 6.52 0.95 -16.89
CA GLU A 128 7.97 1.16 -16.84
C GLU A 128 8.40 1.89 -15.56
N LYS A 129 7.69 2.97 -15.20
CA LYS A 129 7.91 3.69 -13.94
C LYS A 129 7.57 2.83 -12.71
N ALA A 130 6.49 2.05 -12.78
CA ALA A 130 6.12 1.13 -11.70
C ALA A 130 7.21 0.09 -11.46
N LYS A 131 7.81 -0.47 -12.53
CA LYS A 131 8.97 -1.38 -12.44
C LYS A 131 10.18 -0.71 -11.83
N ALA A 132 10.48 0.53 -12.24
CA ALA A 132 11.60 1.29 -11.69
C ALA A 132 11.44 1.53 -10.19
N TRP A 133 10.26 1.97 -9.74
CA TRP A 133 9.96 2.15 -8.32
C TRP A 133 10.00 0.83 -7.55
N ALA A 134 9.41 -0.26 -8.07
CA ALA A 134 9.49 -1.57 -7.44
C ALA A 134 10.95 -2.03 -7.24
N THR A 135 11.82 -1.77 -8.22
CA THR A 135 13.26 -2.06 -8.11
C THR A 135 13.92 -1.24 -7.00
N ILE A 136 13.65 0.08 -6.94
CA ILE A 136 14.20 0.96 -5.89
C ILE A 136 13.74 0.48 -4.50
N TRP A 137 12.46 0.15 -4.35
CA TRP A 137 11.88 -0.31 -3.09
C TRP A 137 12.26 -1.75 -2.69
N GLY A 138 12.92 -2.50 -3.59
CA GLY A 138 13.18 -3.93 -3.38
C GLY A 138 11.90 -4.78 -3.35
N SER A 139 10.84 -4.28 -3.98
CA SER A 139 9.51 -4.90 -3.99
C SER A 139 9.39 -5.97 -5.07
N GLN A 140 8.64 -7.03 -4.78
CA GLN A 140 8.09 -7.87 -5.83
C GLN A 140 7.12 -7.06 -6.69
N LEU A 141 6.93 -7.45 -7.96
CA LEU A 141 5.97 -6.79 -8.85
C LEU A 141 5.15 -7.82 -9.62
N ILE A 142 3.85 -7.62 -9.63
CA ILE A 142 2.90 -8.35 -10.47
C ILE A 142 2.21 -7.36 -11.41
N ASN A 143 2.29 -7.61 -12.72
CA ASN A 143 1.54 -6.86 -13.72
C ASN A 143 0.25 -7.63 -14.06
N LEU A 144 -0.91 -7.03 -13.81
CA LEU A 144 -2.22 -7.61 -14.13
C LEU A 144 -2.61 -7.46 -15.61
N GLY A 145 -1.76 -6.83 -16.42
CA GLY A 145 -2.06 -6.57 -17.84
C GLY A 145 -2.87 -5.29 -18.05
N ASP A 146 -3.79 -5.31 -19.00
CA ASP A 146 -4.62 -4.15 -19.39
C ASP A 146 -5.83 -4.03 -18.45
N VAL A 147 -5.64 -3.35 -17.31
CA VAL A 147 -6.69 -3.23 -16.27
C VAL A 147 -6.82 -1.79 -15.73
N GLY A 148 -6.30 -0.79 -16.43
CA GLY A 148 -6.40 0.62 -16.03
C GLY A 148 -5.78 0.90 -14.67
N HIS A 149 -6.40 1.78 -13.87
CA HIS A 149 -5.89 2.19 -12.55
C HIS A 149 -6.36 1.31 -11.38
N ILE A 150 -6.91 0.13 -11.68
CA ILE A 150 -7.41 -0.82 -10.67
C ILE A 150 -8.36 -0.12 -9.66
N ASN A 151 -9.32 0.62 -10.20
CA ASN A 151 -10.34 1.38 -9.47
C ASN A 151 -11.74 1.12 -10.07
N VAL A 152 -12.78 1.75 -9.52
CA VAL A 152 -14.16 1.60 -10.00
C VAL A 152 -14.29 1.92 -11.49
N ALA A 153 -13.65 3.00 -11.96
CA ALA A 153 -13.70 3.42 -13.38
C ALA A 153 -13.08 2.38 -14.32
N SER A 154 -12.20 1.53 -13.84
CA SER A 154 -11.61 0.40 -14.60
C SER A 154 -12.25 -0.96 -14.26
N GLY A 155 -13.41 -0.96 -13.61
CA GLY A 155 -14.20 -2.17 -13.35
C GLY A 155 -13.84 -2.91 -12.06
N PHE A 156 -13.04 -2.32 -11.18
CA PHE A 156 -12.63 -2.91 -9.90
C PHE A 156 -13.52 -2.43 -8.74
N GLY A 157 -14.71 -3.06 -8.66
CA GLY A 157 -15.55 -3.04 -7.47
C GLY A 157 -15.14 -4.16 -6.51
N ALA A 158 -15.98 -5.20 -6.32
CA ALA A 158 -15.52 -6.41 -5.65
C ALA A 158 -14.31 -7.01 -6.39
N TRP A 159 -13.23 -7.27 -5.66
CA TRP A 159 -12.02 -7.85 -6.24
C TRP A 159 -11.50 -9.02 -5.38
N PRO A 160 -12.19 -10.16 -5.39
CA PRO A 160 -11.81 -11.33 -4.59
C PRO A 160 -10.44 -11.89 -4.97
N GLN A 161 -10.07 -11.87 -6.26
CA GLN A 161 -8.75 -12.35 -6.71
C GLN A 161 -7.60 -11.51 -6.14
N GLY A 162 -7.82 -10.21 -5.98
CA GLY A 162 -6.84 -9.34 -5.33
C GLY A 162 -6.70 -9.65 -3.84
N MET A 163 -7.79 -10.00 -3.16
CA MET A 163 -7.77 -10.44 -1.77
C MET A 163 -7.01 -11.77 -1.62
N GLU A 164 -7.27 -12.74 -2.49
CA GLU A 164 -6.53 -14.01 -2.54
C GLU A 164 -5.04 -13.78 -2.76
N LEU A 165 -4.69 -12.86 -3.66
CA LEU A 165 -3.29 -12.49 -3.93
C LEU A 165 -2.63 -11.85 -2.70
N PHE A 166 -3.33 -10.98 -1.99
CA PHE A 166 -2.86 -10.40 -0.74
C PHE A 166 -2.66 -11.46 0.36
N GLU A 167 -3.62 -12.37 0.54
CA GLU A 167 -3.50 -13.46 1.50
C GLU A 167 -2.33 -14.39 1.16
N TYR A 168 -2.15 -14.70 -0.13
CA TYR A 168 -1.00 -15.48 -0.58
C TYR A 168 0.31 -14.74 -0.28
N PHE A 169 0.39 -13.43 -0.55
CA PHE A 169 1.56 -12.62 -0.22
C PHE A 169 1.85 -12.66 1.29
N CYS A 170 0.85 -12.45 2.13
CA CYS A 170 1.02 -12.52 3.59
C CYS A 170 1.52 -13.89 4.05
N SER A 171 1.03 -14.98 3.44
CA SER A 171 1.40 -16.35 3.80
C SER A 171 2.86 -16.72 3.52
N GLN A 172 3.56 -15.94 2.68
CA GLN A 172 4.99 -16.14 2.42
C GLN A 172 5.87 -15.71 3.60
N PHE A 173 5.31 -15.00 4.58
CA PHE A 173 6.04 -14.46 5.71
C PHE A 173 5.46 -15.01 7.02
N SER A 174 6.06 -16.11 7.50
CA SER A 174 5.78 -16.63 8.84
C SER A 174 6.22 -15.64 9.92
N GLU A 175 5.73 -15.83 11.15
CA GLU A 175 6.18 -15.00 12.29
C GLU A 175 7.70 -14.98 12.44
N GLN A 176 8.36 -16.11 12.19
CA GLN A 176 9.82 -16.22 12.30
C GLN A 176 10.52 -15.50 11.16
N GLU A 177 10.02 -15.62 9.92
CA GLU A 177 10.61 -14.94 8.76
C GLU A 177 10.45 -13.42 8.84
N LEU A 178 9.34 -12.92 9.39
CA LEU A 178 9.17 -11.50 9.67
C LEU A 178 10.21 -11.00 10.70
N VAL A 179 10.47 -11.77 11.75
CA VAL A 179 11.50 -11.43 12.75
C VAL A 179 12.91 -11.48 12.13
N ASP A 180 13.20 -12.46 11.30
CA ASP A 180 14.52 -12.62 10.68
C ASP A 180 14.76 -11.56 9.59
N PHE A 181 13.75 -11.20 8.81
CA PHE A 181 13.81 -10.07 7.86
C PHE A 181 14.23 -8.77 8.56
N TRP A 182 13.65 -8.49 9.75
CA TRP A 182 13.97 -7.31 10.54
C TRP A 182 15.41 -7.32 11.10
N ARG A 183 15.93 -8.48 11.49
CA ARG A 183 17.30 -8.61 12.01
C ARG A 183 18.38 -8.40 10.95
N LEU A 184 18.05 -8.69 9.67
CA LEU A 184 18.98 -8.54 8.55
C LEU A 184 18.95 -7.12 7.95
N SER A 185 17.92 -6.33 8.24
CA SER A 185 17.72 -4.95 7.73
C SER A 185 18.15 -3.86 8.73
N ALA A 186 18.52 -4.23 9.96
CA ALA A 186 19.01 -3.36 11.02
C ALA A 186 20.54 -3.39 11.10
#